data_cd778b0e0dc8c1248bce53bce88c682c
#
_entry.id   cd778b0e0dc8c1248bce53bce88c682c
#
_cell.length_a   1.000
_cell.length_b   1.000
_cell.length_c   1.000
_cell.angle_alpha   90.00
_cell.angle_beta   90.00
_cell.angle_gamma   90.00
#
_symmetry.space_group_name_H-M   'P 1'
#
loop_
_entity.id
_entity.type
_entity.pdbx_description
1 polymer ?
#
loop_
_entity_poly.entity_id
_entity_poly.type
_entity_poly.pdbx_seq_one_letter_code
_entity_poly.pdbx_strand_id
1 'polypeptide(L)'
;LNTKPELLTTAASLGELRKLMEAGADAFIIGESKYGARLPGEFGLQEMAEAVEAAHGFVRPVRIYAAVNNLMDNAAADSLPEYLGSLAQIGVDAIVFGDPSVLVTAREAAPGVALHWNAEMTSTSYAQADYWGRRGASRIVLARELNMEQIIEIKQRTTLEVQVQVHGMTNIYHSKRSLVDSYMGHLGKEPSELDSRLGQGLYLMEEERRDERYPIYQDAHGTYMMSSDDVCMIENLHELMEAGIDSLRVEGLMKTTAYNETVIRAYRAAIDAYAADPAGYEFKEEWLDAIRALQDPSRELSYGFFFKEQVY
;
A
#
# COMPACT_ATOMS: atom_id res chain seq x y z
N LEU A 1 -3.19 -25.76 -8.07
CA LEU A 1 -3.05 -24.73 -9.12
C LEU A 1 -2.43 -23.51 -8.45
N ASN A 2 -1.11 -23.32 -8.66
CA ASN A 2 -0.42 -22.11 -8.19
C ASN A 2 -0.90 -20.92 -9.04
N THR A 3 -1.93 -20.23 -8.59
CA THR A 3 -2.36 -18.97 -9.21
C THR A 3 -1.30 -17.91 -8.91
N LYS A 4 -0.86 -17.17 -9.93
CA LYS A 4 0.05 -16.03 -9.72
C LYS A 4 -0.56 -15.05 -8.73
N PRO A 5 0.20 -14.57 -7.75
CA PRO A 5 -0.29 -13.49 -6.89
C PRO A 5 -0.49 -12.22 -7.69
N GLU A 6 -1.42 -11.40 -7.25
CA GLU A 6 -1.63 -10.06 -7.76
C GLU A 6 -0.44 -9.16 -7.39
N LEU A 7 0.13 -8.47 -8.35
CA LEU A 7 1.11 -7.40 -8.11
C LEU A 7 0.39 -6.06 -8.01
N LEU A 8 0.23 -5.58 -6.79
CA LEU A 8 -0.54 -4.38 -6.43
C LEU A 8 0.40 -3.21 -6.15
N THR A 9 0.03 -2.02 -6.61
CA THR A 9 0.76 -0.79 -6.29
C THR A 9 -0.17 0.42 -6.14
N THR A 10 0.41 1.60 -5.99
CA THR A 10 -0.26 2.90 -5.99
C THR A 10 0.16 3.69 -7.22
N ALA A 11 -0.53 4.78 -7.54
CA ALA A 11 -0.12 5.70 -8.59
C ALA A 11 -0.41 7.16 -8.18
N ALA A 12 0.47 8.07 -8.57
CA ALA A 12 0.34 9.50 -8.30
C ALA A 12 -0.48 10.24 -9.38
N SER A 13 -0.69 9.64 -10.55
CA SER A 13 -1.44 10.22 -11.67
C SER A 13 -1.87 9.16 -12.67
N LEU A 14 -2.82 9.50 -13.55
CA LEU A 14 -3.19 8.64 -14.69
C LEU A 14 -2.01 8.30 -15.61
N GLY A 15 -1.08 9.25 -15.78
CA GLY A 15 0.14 9.02 -16.56
C GLY A 15 1.06 7.97 -15.95
N GLU A 16 1.23 7.99 -14.63
CA GLU A 16 2.00 6.97 -13.91
C GLU A 16 1.27 5.63 -13.91
N LEU A 17 -0.04 5.62 -13.64
CA LEU A 17 -0.87 4.41 -13.66
C LEU A 17 -0.67 3.63 -14.97
N ARG A 18 -0.75 4.30 -16.13
CA ARG A 18 -0.56 3.68 -17.44
C ARG A 18 0.83 3.06 -17.59
N LYS A 19 1.89 3.75 -17.17
CA LYS A 19 3.26 3.23 -17.21
C LYS A 19 3.43 2.00 -16.32
N LEU A 20 2.85 2.02 -15.12
CA LEU A 20 2.93 0.89 -14.20
C LEU A 20 2.08 -0.30 -14.66
N MET A 21 0.95 -0.07 -15.35
CA MET A 21 0.21 -1.13 -16.06
C MET A 21 1.09 -1.81 -17.11
N GLU A 22 1.78 -1.03 -17.95
CA GLU A 22 2.71 -1.53 -18.96
C GLU A 22 3.91 -2.25 -18.32
N ALA A 23 4.36 -1.80 -17.15
CA ALA A 23 5.42 -2.44 -16.38
C ALA A 23 5.02 -3.79 -15.77
N GLY A 24 3.71 -4.07 -15.61
CA GLY A 24 3.22 -5.36 -15.13
C GLY A 24 2.40 -5.34 -13.84
N ALA A 25 1.99 -4.19 -13.32
CA ALA A 25 1.10 -4.11 -12.17
C ALA A 25 -0.31 -4.64 -12.53
N ASP A 26 -0.89 -5.47 -11.67
CA ASP A 26 -2.21 -6.10 -11.86
C ASP A 26 -3.34 -5.31 -11.19
N ALA A 27 -3.00 -4.47 -10.20
CA ALA A 27 -3.98 -3.67 -9.48
C ALA A 27 -3.37 -2.38 -8.92
N PHE A 28 -4.25 -1.39 -8.69
CA PHE A 28 -3.88 -0.08 -8.13
C PHE A 28 -4.79 0.32 -7.00
N ILE A 29 -4.20 0.89 -5.94
CA ILE A 29 -4.94 1.64 -4.91
C ILE A 29 -4.79 3.12 -5.22
N ILE A 30 -5.90 3.79 -5.51
CA ILE A 30 -6.01 5.22 -5.78
C ILE A 30 -7.22 5.80 -5.05
N GLY A 31 -7.34 7.10 -4.90
CA GLY A 31 -8.50 7.71 -4.24
C GLY A 31 -8.38 9.21 -4.02
N GLU A 32 -9.41 9.76 -3.40
CA GLU A 32 -9.45 11.16 -2.94
C GLU A 32 -8.84 11.27 -1.55
N SER A 33 -8.07 12.33 -1.31
CA SER A 33 -7.46 12.62 -0.01
C SER A 33 -8.48 12.77 1.12
N LYS A 34 -9.70 13.18 0.82
CA LYS A 34 -10.78 13.29 1.81
C LYS A 34 -11.08 11.96 2.52
N TYR A 35 -11.02 10.84 1.80
CA TYR A 35 -11.40 9.53 2.30
C TYR A 35 -10.23 8.55 2.40
N GLY A 36 -9.19 8.76 1.60
CA GLY A 36 -8.00 7.93 1.57
C GLY A 36 -6.82 8.56 2.30
N ALA A 37 -5.99 7.76 2.92
CA ALA A 37 -4.77 8.17 3.59
C ALA A 37 -3.54 7.61 2.90
N ARG A 38 -2.43 8.36 2.92
CA ARG A 38 -1.13 7.98 2.34
C ARG A 38 -1.21 7.65 0.85
N LEU A 39 -1.87 8.52 0.12
CA LEU A 39 -1.94 8.45 -1.33
C LEU A 39 -0.77 9.22 -1.95
N PRO A 40 -0.08 8.68 -2.97
CA PRO A 40 0.98 9.42 -3.67
C PRO A 40 0.45 10.55 -4.55
N GLY A 41 -0.85 10.53 -4.88
CA GLY A 41 -1.54 11.54 -5.68
C GLY A 41 -3.03 11.55 -5.43
N GLU A 42 -3.69 12.57 -5.95
CA GLU A 42 -5.12 12.78 -5.83
C GLU A 42 -5.82 12.23 -7.07
N PHE A 43 -6.89 11.46 -6.87
CA PHE A 43 -7.78 11.00 -7.93
C PHE A 43 -9.21 11.32 -7.55
N GLY A 44 -9.76 12.42 -8.10
CA GLY A 44 -11.17 12.74 -7.99
C GLY A 44 -12.03 11.71 -8.73
N LEU A 45 -13.36 11.75 -8.51
CA LEU A 45 -14.28 10.77 -9.12
C LEU A 45 -14.16 10.67 -10.65
N GLN A 46 -13.91 11.80 -11.34
CA GLN A 46 -13.72 11.79 -12.79
C GLN A 46 -12.42 11.06 -13.19
N GLU A 47 -11.29 11.38 -12.54
CA GLU A 47 -10.01 10.73 -12.82
C GLU A 47 -10.04 9.25 -12.45
N MET A 48 -10.79 8.90 -11.41
CA MET A 48 -11.01 7.50 -11.02
C MET A 48 -11.83 6.75 -12.09
N ALA A 49 -12.84 7.38 -12.68
CA ALA A 49 -13.58 6.79 -13.80
C ALA A 49 -12.67 6.56 -15.02
N GLU A 50 -11.82 7.53 -15.35
CA GLU A 50 -10.81 7.38 -16.42
C GLU A 50 -9.78 6.29 -16.11
N ALA A 51 -9.39 6.14 -14.84
CA ALA A 51 -8.48 5.06 -14.40
C ALA A 51 -9.14 3.68 -14.54
N VAL A 52 -10.41 3.53 -14.15
CA VAL A 52 -11.18 2.29 -14.30
C VAL A 52 -11.34 1.94 -15.77
N GLU A 53 -11.73 2.89 -16.63
CA GLU A 53 -11.85 2.67 -18.07
C GLU A 53 -10.52 2.22 -18.68
N ALA A 54 -9.42 2.90 -18.35
CA ALA A 54 -8.08 2.55 -18.84
C ALA A 54 -7.63 1.15 -18.35
N ALA A 55 -7.91 0.82 -17.09
CA ALA A 55 -7.54 -0.46 -16.48
C ALA A 55 -8.33 -1.63 -17.05
N HIS A 56 -9.66 -1.49 -17.14
CA HIS A 56 -10.54 -2.54 -17.67
C HIS A 56 -10.40 -2.71 -19.17
N GLY A 57 -10.03 -1.66 -19.91
CA GLY A 57 -9.74 -1.71 -21.34
C GLY A 57 -8.33 -2.17 -21.72
N PHE A 58 -7.46 -2.41 -20.73
CA PHE A 58 -6.09 -2.83 -20.99
C PHE A 58 -6.00 -4.26 -21.54
N VAL A 59 -4.93 -4.59 -22.24
CA VAL A 59 -4.73 -5.90 -22.92
C VAL A 59 -4.84 -7.09 -21.96
N ARG A 60 -4.58 -6.92 -20.69
CA ARG A 60 -4.85 -7.86 -19.60
C ARG A 60 -5.71 -7.15 -18.54
N PRO A 61 -6.58 -7.87 -17.83
CA PRO A 61 -7.40 -7.25 -16.79
C PRO A 61 -6.53 -6.61 -15.70
N VAL A 62 -6.73 -5.33 -15.43
CA VAL A 62 -6.13 -4.59 -14.31
C VAL A 62 -7.25 -4.07 -13.43
N ARG A 63 -7.05 -4.10 -12.11
CA ARG A 63 -8.07 -3.75 -11.13
C ARG A 63 -7.79 -2.40 -10.50
N ILE A 64 -8.85 -1.67 -10.19
CA ILE A 64 -8.79 -0.39 -9.48
C ILE A 64 -9.49 -0.53 -8.13
N TYR A 65 -8.76 -0.28 -7.06
CA TYR A 65 -9.25 -0.29 -5.69
C TYR A 65 -9.30 1.14 -5.16
N ALA A 66 -10.48 1.55 -4.70
CA ALA A 66 -10.67 2.86 -4.11
C ALA A 66 -10.18 2.88 -2.66
N ALA A 67 -9.25 3.79 -2.35
CA ALA A 67 -8.79 4.03 -0.99
C ALA A 67 -9.84 4.81 -0.19
N VAL A 68 -10.44 4.16 0.81
CA VAL A 68 -11.36 4.74 1.79
C VAL A 68 -10.86 4.34 3.19
N ASN A 69 -9.55 4.37 3.37
CA ASN A 69 -8.84 3.81 4.51
C ASN A 69 -8.46 4.82 5.59
N ASN A 70 -8.99 6.04 5.50
CA ASN A 70 -8.86 7.03 6.56
C ASN A 70 -9.86 6.75 7.70
N LEU A 71 -9.59 7.31 8.88
CA LEU A 71 -10.57 7.33 9.98
C LEU A 71 -11.61 8.42 9.70
N MET A 72 -12.88 8.04 9.64
CA MET A 72 -13.96 8.95 9.32
C MET A 72 -14.33 9.83 10.52
N ASP A 73 -14.32 11.13 10.35
CA ASP A 73 -15.00 12.06 11.26
C ASP A 73 -16.48 12.20 10.83
N ASN A 74 -17.28 12.94 11.60
CA ASN A 74 -18.69 13.10 11.31
C ASN A 74 -18.95 13.74 9.93
N ALA A 75 -18.13 14.69 9.52
CA ALA A 75 -18.29 15.39 8.24
C ALA A 75 -17.98 14.45 7.05
N ALA A 76 -16.96 13.61 7.17
CA ALA A 76 -16.65 12.59 6.19
C ALA A 76 -17.74 11.49 6.16
N ALA A 77 -18.22 11.06 7.35
CA ALA A 77 -19.28 10.06 7.48
C ALA A 77 -20.60 10.51 6.84
N ASP A 78 -20.98 11.79 6.96
CA ASP A 78 -22.20 12.34 6.36
C ASP A 78 -22.18 12.28 4.82
N SER A 79 -21.02 12.44 4.20
CA SER A 79 -20.86 12.40 2.73
C SER A 79 -20.47 11.02 2.18
N LEU A 80 -20.17 10.07 3.06
CA LEU A 80 -19.68 8.73 2.68
C LEU A 80 -20.69 7.94 1.82
N PRO A 81 -22.02 7.94 2.10
CA PRO A 81 -22.98 7.18 1.27
C PRO A 81 -22.97 7.60 -0.21
N GLU A 82 -22.95 8.91 -0.48
CA GLU A 82 -22.91 9.45 -1.84
C GLU A 82 -21.59 9.08 -2.54
N TYR A 83 -20.47 9.21 -1.84
CA TYR A 83 -19.17 8.86 -2.37
C TYR A 83 -19.05 7.38 -2.72
N LEU A 84 -19.45 6.48 -1.81
CA LEU A 84 -19.42 5.03 -2.07
C LEU A 84 -20.37 4.62 -3.19
N GLY A 85 -21.55 5.26 -3.29
CA GLY A 85 -22.47 5.08 -4.40
C GLY A 85 -21.86 5.49 -5.75
N SER A 86 -21.11 6.58 -5.76
CA SER A 86 -20.39 7.04 -6.97
C SER A 86 -19.28 6.07 -7.36
N LEU A 87 -18.52 5.55 -6.39
CA LEU A 87 -17.48 4.52 -6.63
C LEU A 87 -18.07 3.25 -7.26
N ALA A 88 -19.24 2.80 -6.76
CA ALA A 88 -19.94 1.65 -7.32
C ALA A 88 -20.41 1.91 -8.78
N GLN A 89 -20.91 3.13 -9.08
CA GLN A 89 -21.32 3.52 -10.44
C GLN A 89 -20.13 3.61 -11.40
N ILE A 90 -18.98 4.09 -10.93
CA ILE A 90 -17.73 4.13 -11.70
C ILE A 90 -17.23 2.71 -12.02
N GLY A 91 -17.56 1.73 -11.17
CA GLY A 91 -17.18 0.34 -11.36
C GLY A 91 -15.80 0.01 -10.81
N VAL A 92 -15.41 0.62 -9.67
CA VAL A 92 -14.19 0.20 -8.95
C VAL A 92 -14.32 -1.27 -8.52
N ASP A 93 -13.21 -2.01 -8.55
CA ASP A 93 -13.22 -3.45 -8.27
C ASP A 93 -13.33 -3.75 -6.77
N ALA A 94 -12.79 -2.85 -5.92
CA ALA A 94 -12.92 -2.96 -4.47
C ALA A 94 -12.81 -1.60 -3.77
N ILE A 95 -13.30 -1.56 -2.52
CA ILE A 95 -13.10 -0.48 -1.58
C ILE A 95 -12.14 -0.97 -0.50
N VAL A 96 -11.00 -0.29 -0.37
CA VAL A 96 -10.01 -0.54 0.69
C VAL A 96 -10.38 0.32 1.88
N PHE A 97 -10.72 -0.28 3.02
CA PHE A 97 -11.25 0.44 4.17
C PHE A 97 -10.49 0.13 5.46
N GLY A 98 -10.42 1.12 6.37
CA GLY A 98 -9.80 1.01 7.70
C GLY A 98 -10.74 1.43 8.84
N ASP A 99 -11.93 1.94 8.51
CA ASP A 99 -12.94 2.37 9.48
C ASP A 99 -14.20 1.51 9.35
N PRO A 100 -14.74 0.98 10.45
CA PRO A 100 -15.97 0.17 10.43
C PRO A 100 -17.18 0.88 9.82
N SER A 101 -17.27 2.22 9.89
CA SER A 101 -18.36 2.99 9.29
C SER A 101 -18.42 2.80 7.76
N VAL A 102 -17.26 2.66 7.10
CA VAL A 102 -17.19 2.40 5.66
C VAL A 102 -17.85 1.07 5.31
N LEU A 103 -17.58 0.01 6.07
CA LEU A 103 -18.18 -1.30 5.84
C LEU A 103 -19.71 -1.25 6.02
N VAL A 104 -20.19 -0.56 7.06
CA VAL A 104 -21.63 -0.45 7.33
C VAL A 104 -22.32 0.30 6.17
N THR A 105 -21.75 1.43 5.76
CA THR A 105 -22.30 2.26 4.69
C THR A 105 -22.22 1.57 3.32
N ALA A 106 -21.13 0.87 3.03
CA ALA A 106 -20.93 0.20 1.72
C ALA A 106 -21.97 -0.89 1.44
N ARG A 107 -22.47 -1.55 2.47
CA ARG A 107 -23.55 -2.56 2.29
C ARG A 107 -24.79 -2.02 1.64
N GLU A 108 -25.12 -0.76 1.88
CA GLU A 108 -26.31 -0.09 1.34
C GLU A 108 -25.98 0.74 0.10
N ALA A 109 -24.86 1.50 0.14
CA ALA A 109 -24.51 2.46 -0.89
C ALA A 109 -23.73 1.85 -2.08
N ALA A 110 -22.99 0.77 -1.85
CA ALA A 110 -22.16 0.11 -2.86
C ALA A 110 -22.30 -1.43 -2.81
N PRO A 111 -23.54 -1.97 -2.87
CA PRO A 111 -23.76 -3.41 -2.79
C PRO A 111 -23.07 -4.13 -3.94
N GLY A 112 -22.31 -5.18 -3.62
CA GLY A 112 -21.58 -5.99 -4.61
C GLY A 112 -20.16 -5.54 -4.93
N VAL A 113 -19.72 -4.36 -4.47
CA VAL A 113 -18.31 -3.97 -4.53
C VAL A 113 -17.53 -4.73 -3.46
N ALA A 114 -16.41 -5.32 -3.83
CA ALA A 114 -15.55 -6.06 -2.89
C ALA A 114 -15.00 -5.12 -1.79
N LEU A 115 -14.81 -5.66 -0.59
CA LEU A 115 -14.34 -4.89 0.57
C LEU A 115 -13.02 -5.49 1.07
N HIS A 116 -11.96 -4.68 1.08
CA HIS A 116 -10.64 -5.05 1.55
C HIS A 116 -10.35 -4.37 2.89
N TRP A 117 -10.23 -5.16 3.95
CA TRP A 117 -9.90 -4.64 5.28
C TRP A 117 -8.42 -4.28 5.36
N ASN A 118 -8.14 -3.01 5.64
CA ASN A 118 -6.80 -2.47 5.79
C ASN A 118 -6.73 -1.56 7.02
N ALA A 119 -6.58 -2.13 8.19
CA ALA A 119 -6.26 -1.40 9.41
C ALA A 119 -4.75 -1.36 9.70
N GLU A 120 -3.93 -1.85 8.77
CA GLU A 120 -2.47 -1.86 8.86
C GLU A 120 -1.95 -2.49 10.17
N MET A 121 -1.64 -1.67 11.17
CA MET A 121 -1.02 -2.11 12.43
C MET A 121 -1.90 -3.01 13.32
N THR A 122 -3.13 -3.32 12.93
CA THR A 122 -4.05 -4.15 13.73
C THR A 122 -4.41 -5.49 13.12
N SER A 123 -3.95 -5.78 11.90
CA SER A 123 -4.28 -7.06 11.22
C SER A 123 -3.18 -8.09 11.48
N THR A 124 -3.16 -8.66 12.68
CA THR A 124 -2.07 -9.50 13.20
C THR A 124 -2.46 -10.97 13.46
N SER A 125 -3.70 -11.36 13.17
CA SER A 125 -4.14 -12.73 13.43
C SER A 125 -5.23 -13.21 12.47
N TYR A 126 -5.31 -14.53 12.27
CA TYR A 126 -6.40 -15.17 11.52
C TYR A 126 -7.77 -14.93 12.16
N ALA A 127 -7.84 -14.74 13.48
CA ALA A 127 -9.10 -14.45 14.17
C ALA A 127 -9.66 -13.08 13.76
N GLN A 128 -8.80 -12.09 13.50
CA GLN A 128 -9.21 -10.81 12.94
C GLN A 128 -9.66 -10.96 11.48
N ALA A 129 -8.94 -11.75 10.67
CA ALA A 129 -9.36 -12.06 9.31
C ALA A 129 -10.77 -12.67 9.30
N ASP A 130 -11.04 -13.67 10.13
CA ASP A 130 -12.34 -14.31 10.26
C ASP A 130 -13.42 -13.34 10.74
N TYR A 131 -13.08 -12.44 11.67
CA TYR A 131 -14.01 -11.43 12.16
C TYR A 131 -14.50 -10.52 11.03
N TRP A 132 -13.57 -10.03 10.21
CA TRP A 132 -13.92 -9.15 9.10
C TRP A 132 -14.54 -9.91 7.93
N GLY A 133 -14.10 -11.14 7.65
CA GLY A 133 -14.70 -12.01 6.65
C GLY A 133 -16.17 -12.30 6.92
N ARG A 134 -16.54 -12.63 8.16
CA ARG A 134 -17.95 -12.79 8.55
C ARG A 134 -18.78 -11.51 8.41
N ARG A 135 -18.12 -10.34 8.29
CA ARG A 135 -18.75 -9.05 8.06
C ARG A 135 -18.74 -8.61 6.61
N GLY A 136 -18.21 -9.43 5.70
CA GLY A 136 -18.25 -9.19 4.26
C GLY A 136 -16.96 -8.67 3.65
N ALA A 137 -15.85 -8.59 4.40
CA ALA A 137 -14.55 -8.38 3.79
C ALA A 137 -14.15 -9.62 2.99
N SER A 138 -13.59 -9.40 1.79
CA SER A 138 -13.06 -10.47 0.91
C SER A 138 -11.55 -10.61 1.02
N ARG A 139 -10.85 -9.56 1.47
CA ARG A 139 -9.40 -9.50 1.62
C ARG A 139 -9.02 -8.87 2.95
N ILE A 140 -7.92 -9.34 3.53
CA ILE A 140 -7.24 -8.73 4.67
C ILE A 140 -5.84 -8.28 4.26
N VAL A 141 -5.51 -7.02 4.59
CA VAL A 141 -4.14 -6.50 4.50
C VAL A 141 -3.46 -6.72 5.83
N LEU A 142 -2.39 -7.50 5.85
CA LEU A 142 -1.68 -7.82 7.07
C LEU A 142 -0.82 -6.66 7.58
N ALA A 143 -0.64 -6.64 8.88
CA ALA A 143 0.26 -5.73 9.56
C ALA A 143 1.72 -5.99 9.13
N ARG A 144 2.53 -4.94 9.07
CA ARG A 144 3.88 -4.98 8.52
C ARG A 144 4.93 -5.48 9.51
N GLU A 145 4.58 -5.57 10.77
CA GLU A 145 5.41 -6.12 11.85
C GLU A 145 5.37 -7.64 11.97
N LEU A 146 4.57 -8.32 11.16
CA LEU A 146 4.51 -9.78 11.15
C LEU A 146 5.73 -10.38 10.46
N ASN A 147 6.24 -11.48 11.01
CA ASN A 147 7.27 -12.28 10.37
C ASN A 147 6.67 -13.32 9.40
N MET A 148 7.53 -13.97 8.62
CA MET A 148 7.13 -14.92 7.59
C MET A 148 6.28 -16.07 8.15
N GLU A 149 6.65 -16.64 9.30
CA GLU A 149 5.92 -17.76 9.92
C GLU A 149 4.49 -17.36 10.29
N GLN A 150 4.31 -16.17 10.87
CA GLN A 150 2.99 -15.64 11.24
C GLN A 150 2.13 -15.35 10.01
N ILE A 151 2.72 -14.81 8.95
CA ILE A 151 2.04 -14.55 7.68
C ILE A 151 1.53 -15.87 7.08
N ILE A 152 2.40 -16.88 7.02
CA ILE A 152 2.05 -18.21 6.51
C ILE A 152 0.95 -18.86 7.37
N GLU A 153 1.05 -18.80 8.71
CA GLU A 153 0.02 -19.34 9.61
C GLU A 153 -1.34 -18.67 9.38
N ILE A 154 -1.38 -17.34 9.26
CA ILE A 154 -2.63 -16.62 8.97
C ILE A 154 -3.21 -17.08 7.63
N LYS A 155 -2.39 -17.16 6.57
CA LYS A 155 -2.85 -17.60 5.26
C LYS A 155 -3.44 -19.01 5.28
N GLN A 156 -2.83 -19.93 6.00
CA GLN A 156 -3.30 -21.32 6.12
C GLN A 156 -4.63 -21.45 6.87
N ARG A 157 -4.98 -20.47 7.71
CA ARG A 157 -6.13 -20.52 8.61
C ARG A 157 -7.29 -19.63 8.20
N THR A 158 -7.09 -18.72 7.25
CA THR A 158 -8.17 -17.85 6.74
C THR A 158 -8.63 -18.28 5.35
N THR A 159 -9.90 -18.00 5.05
CA THR A 159 -10.47 -18.15 3.69
C THR A 159 -10.43 -16.84 2.90
N LEU A 160 -10.01 -15.75 3.53
CA LEU A 160 -9.88 -14.46 2.86
C LEU A 160 -8.64 -14.43 1.97
N GLU A 161 -8.67 -13.58 0.96
CA GLU A 161 -7.45 -13.18 0.30
C GLU A 161 -6.52 -12.46 1.29
N VAL A 162 -5.24 -12.76 1.23
CA VAL A 162 -4.20 -12.16 2.08
C VAL A 162 -3.30 -11.28 1.24
N GLN A 163 -3.18 -10.02 1.66
CA GLN A 163 -2.27 -9.04 1.06
C GLN A 163 -1.13 -8.71 2.00
N VAL A 164 0.10 -8.68 1.47
CA VAL A 164 1.33 -8.37 2.20
C VAL A 164 2.13 -7.30 1.45
N GLN A 165 2.71 -6.34 2.18
CA GLN A 165 3.65 -5.40 1.59
C GLN A 165 5.01 -6.07 1.40
N VAL A 166 5.53 -6.04 0.17
CA VAL A 166 6.80 -6.67 -0.20
C VAL A 166 7.88 -5.69 -0.62
N HIS A 167 7.52 -4.41 -0.86
CA HIS A 167 8.48 -3.38 -1.24
C HIS A 167 8.05 -1.99 -0.76
N GLY A 168 9.05 -1.13 -0.49
CA GLY A 168 8.89 0.29 -0.22
C GLY A 168 8.82 0.66 1.26
N MET A 169 8.56 1.94 1.53
CA MET A 169 8.53 2.49 2.89
C MET A 169 7.38 1.94 3.72
N THR A 170 7.62 1.78 5.01
CA THR A 170 6.59 1.45 5.99
C THR A 170 6.18 2.73 6.75
N ASN A 171 4.88 2.97 6.88
CA ASN A 171 4.39 4.00 7.81
C ASN A 171 4.49 3.46 9.24
N ILE A 172 5.32 4.09 10.07
CA ILE A 172 5.58 3.64 11.45
C ILE A 172 4.83 4.46 12.50
N TYR A 173 4.39 5.67 12.13
CA TYR A 173 3.64 6.54 13.03
C TYR A 173 2.71 7.47 12.26
N HIS A 174 1.52 7.71 12.82
CA HIS A 174 0.55 8.69 12.34
C HIS A 174 -0.06 9.45 13.50
N SER A 175 -0.15 10.77 13.35
CA SER A 175 -0.89 11.66 14.26
C SER A 175 -1.84 12.52 13.46
N LYS A 176 -3.09 12.64 13.89
CA LYS A 176 -4.05 13.61 13.31
C LYS A 176 -3.68 15.08 13.54
N ARG A 177 -2.61 15.35 14.31
CA ARG A 177 -2.13 16.70 14.58
C ARG A 177 -1.11 17.12 13.53
N SER A 178 -1.11 18.41 13.19
CA SER A 178 -0.06 19.05 12.38
C SER A 178 1.18 19.30 13.25
N LEU A 179 1.96 18.24 13.49
CA LEU A 179 3.10 18.29 14.41
C LEU A 179 4.26 19.10 13.84
N VAL A 180 4.47 19.03 12.51
CA VAL A 180 5.53 19.78 11.83
C VAL A 180 5.24 21.28 11.92
N ASP A 181 4.04 21.73 11.58
CA ASP A 181 3.65 23.14 11.67
C ASP A 181 3.70 23.64 13.11
N SER A 182 3.23 22.83 14.07
CA SER A 182 3.28 23.17 15.49
C SER A 182 4.72 23.36 15.99
N TYR A 183 5.65 22.49 15.54
CA TYR A 183 7.06 22.59 15.88
C TYR A 183 7.72 23.82 15.25
N MET A 184 7.42 24.10 13.96
CA MET A 184 7.93 25.29 13.27
C MET A 184 7.43 26.57 13.93
N GLY A 185 6.14 26.65 14.26
CA GLY A 185 5.58 27.78 15.01
C GLY A 185 6.24 27.97 16.36
N HIS A 186 6.60 26.90 17.08
CA HIS A 186 7.36 26.98 18.34
C HIS A 186 8.78 27.54 18.13
N LEU A 187 9.41 27.27 17.00
CA LEU A 187 10.71 27.84 16.63
C LEU A 187 10.63 29.24 16.05
N GLY A 188 9.43 29.85 15.94
CA GLY A 188 9.21 31.16 15.33
C GLY A 188 9.43 31.17 13.80
N LYS A 189 9.31 30.03 13.16
CA LYS A 189 9.40 29.88 11.71
C LYS A 189 8.01 29.74 11.11
N GLU A 190 7.80 30.34 9.94
CA GLU A 190 6.54 30.14 9.21
C GLU A 190 6.48 28.73 8.59
N PRO A 191 5.31 28.07 8.60
CA PRO A 191 5.13 26.75 7.98
C PRO A 191 5.55 26.67 6.51
N SER A 192 5.46 27.80 5.79
CA SER A 192 5.90 27.94 4.39
C SER A 192 7.41 27.88 4.18
N GLU A 193 8.22 28.03 5.22
CA GLU A 193 9.69 27.99 5.12
C GLU A 193 10.22 26.55 5.03
N LEU A 194 9.40 25.56 5.43
CA LEU A 194 9.73 24.14 5.34
C LEU A 194 8.52 23.40 4.77
N ASP A 195 8.66 22.99 3.53
CA ASP A 195 7.63 22.23 2.85
C ASP A 195 7.55 20.82 3.47
N SER A 196 6.48 20.56 4.21
CA SER A 196 6.20 19.28 4.85
C SER A 196 5.44 18.31 3.93
N ARG A 197 5.22 18.71 2.67
CA ARG A 197 4.52 17.88 1.68
C ARG A 197 5.37 16.71 1.23
N LEU A 198 4.70 15.73 0.70
CA LEU A 198 5.31 14.51 0.19
C LEU A 198 6.49 14.80 -0.76
N GLY A 199 7.64 14.18 -0.49
CA GLY A 199 8.82 14.29 -1.35
C GLY A 199 9.72 15.52 -1.11
N GLN A 200 9.48 16.32 -0.08
CA GLN A 200 10.26 17.55 0.19
C GLN A 200 11.49 17.34 1.10
N GLY A 201 11.80 16.10 1.46
CA GLY A 201 13.07 15.78 2.13
C GLY A 201 13.13 16.08 3.62
N LEU A 202 11.99 16.30 4.29
CA LEU A 202 11.93 16.38 5.75
C LEU A 202 12.13 15.02 6.40
N TYR A 203 12.94 14.96 7.44
CA TYR A 203 13.17 13.73 8.20
C TYR A 203 13.44 14.01 9.68
N LEU A 204 13.13 13.03 10.52
CA LEU A 204 13.56 12.97 11.91
C LEU A 204 14.83 12.12 12.02
N MET A 205 15.66 12.44 13.01
CA MET A 205 16.83 11.65 13.41
C MET A 205 16.79 11.43 14.92
N GLU A 206 17.16 10.26 15.34
CA GLU A 206 17.42 9.99 16.76
C GLU A 206 18.84 10.44 17.13
N GLU A 207 19.03 10.89 18.37
CA GLU A 207 20.34 11.33 18.84
C GLU A 207 21.35 10.17 18.89
N GLU A 208 20.87 8.97 19.20
CA GLU A 208 21.69 7.75 19.32
C GLU A 208 21.91 7.04 17.98
N ARG A 209 21.05 7.29 16.97
CA ARG A 209 21.08 6.66 15.64
C ARG A 209 21.06 7.74 14.55
N ARG A 210 22.13 8.49 14.44
CA ARG A 210 22.23 9.66 13.53
C ARG A 210 22.36 9.33 12.05
N ASP A 211 22.65 8.10 11.73
CA ASP A 211 22.71 7.51 10.39
C ASP A 211 21.34 7.08 9.87
N GLU A 212 20.36 6.90 10.76
CA GLU A 212 18.98 6.59 10.39
C GLU A 212 18.15 7.87 10.17
N ARG A 213 17.53 8.00 9.00
CA ARG A 213 16.66 9.12 8.64
C ARG A 213 15.25 8.64 8.43
N TYR A 214 14.33 9.13 9.27
CA TYR A 214 12.91 8.79 9.21
C TYR A 214 12.16 9.88 8.44
N PRO A 215 11.77 9.66 7.17
CA PRO A 215 11.03 10.65 6.42
C PRO A 215 9.73 11.02 7.12
N ILE A 216 9.43 12.31 7.14
CA ILE A 216 8.21 12.86 7.72
C ILE A 216 7.51 13.73 6.70
N TYR A 217 6.20 13.61 6.61
CA TYR A 217 5.37 14.52 5.84
C TYR A 217 4.05 14.81 6.55
N GLN A 218 3.38 15.85 6.11
CA GLN A 218 2.14 16.30 6.68
C GLN A 218 1.15 16.67 5.58
N ASP A 219 -0.08 16.25 5.75
CA ASP A 219 -1.20 16.56 4.86
C ASP A 219 -2.45 16.99 5.68
N ALA A 220 -3.61 17.04 5.05
CA ALA A 220 -4.87 17.39 5.69
C ALA A 220 -5.30 16.41 6.81
N HIS A 221 -4.74 15.20 6.85
CA HIS A 221 -5.04 14.16 7.84
C HIS A 221 -4.03 14.10 8.98
N GLY A 222 -3.02 14.98 8.96
CA GLY A 222 -2.03 15.10 10.02
C GLY A 222 -0.61 14.77 9.59
N THR A 223 0.19 14.27 10.50
CA THR A 223 1.62 14.02 10.32
C THR A 223 1.91 12.54 10.30
N TYR A 224 2.72 12.11 9.33
CA TYR A 224 3.17 10.73 9.13
C TYR A 224 4.69 10.64 9.25
N MET A 225 5.16 9.57 9.86
CA MET A 225 6.58 9.21 9.91
C MET A 225 6.77 7.84 9.25
N MET A 226 7.71 7.78 8.33
CA MET A 226 8.02 6.58 7.54
C MET A 226 9.29 5.91 8.07
N SER A 227 9.47 4.63 7.76
CA SER A 227 10.69 3.88 8.10
C SER A 227 11.94 4.49 7.48
N SER A 228 13.08 4.29 8.13
CA SER A 228 14.40 4.73 7.65
C SER A 228 14.90 3.91 6.47
N ASP A 229 14.42 2.68 6.34
CA ASP A 229 14.71 1.70 5.29
C ASP A 229 13.51 1.47 4.36
N ASP A 230 13.74 0.77 3.28
CA ASP A 230 12.69 0.26 2.39
C ASP A 230 12.65 -1.26 2.47
N VAL A 231 11.48 -1.83 2.70
CA VAL A 231 11.28 -3.28 2.56
C VAL A 231 11.60 -3.69 1.13
N CYS A 232 12.30 -4.81 0.95
CA CYS A 232 12.57 -5.43 -0.36
C CYS A 232 12.64 -6.94 -0.23
N MET A 233 11.55 -7.62 -0.63
CA MET A 233 11.43 -9.08 -0.53
C MET A 233 11.69 -9.80 -1.86
N ILE A 234 12.30 -9.13 -2.84
CA ILE A 234 12.42 -9.69 -4.19
C ILE A 234 13.24 -10.99 -4.23
N GLU A 235 14.26 -11.12 -3.38
CA GLU A 235 15.08 -12.33 -3.27
C GLU A 235 14.32 -13.52 -2.71
N ASN A 236 13.43 -13.26 -1.74
CA ASN A 236 12.64 -14.27 -1.02
C ASN A 236 11.16 -14.29 -1.42
N LEU A 237 10.82 -13.67 -2.56
CA LEU A 237 9.44 -13.55 -3.04
C LEU A 237 8.77 -14.91 -3.24
N HIS A 238 9.56 -15.91 -3.65
CA HIS A 238 9.10 -17.28 -3.87
C HIS A 238 8.51 -17.92 -2.61
N GLU A 239 9.00 -17.59 -1.41
CA GLU A 239 8.46 -18.12 -0.14
C GLU A 239 6.99 -17.67 0.08
N LEU A 240 6.68 -16.39 -0.22
CA LEU A 240 5.31 -15.87 -0.17
C LEU A 240 4.41 -16.49 -1.23
N MET A 241 4.95 -16.74 -2.43
CA MET A 241 4.22 -17.39 -3.52
C MET A 241 3.94 -18.86 -3.20
N GLU A 242 4.90 -19.59 -2.63
CA GLU A 242 4.75 -20.96 -2.16
C GLU A 242 3.69 -21.06 -1.05
N ALA A 243 3.67 -20.09 -0.13
CA ALA A 243 2.66 -19.99 0.90
C ALA A 243 1.25 -19.65 0.36
N GLY A 244 1.14 -19.28 -0.92
CA GLY A 244 -0.13 -18.95 -1.58
C GLY A 244 -0.68 -17.58 -1.22
N ILE A 245 0.18 -16.61 -0.91
CA ILE A 245 -0.24 -15.21 -0.69
C ILE A 245 -0.89 -14.68 -1.97
N ASP A 246 -2.05 -14.01 -1.82
CA ASP A 246 -2.89 -13.62 -2.95
C ASP A 246 -2.48 -12.29 -3.58
N SER A 247 -1.98 -11.34 -2.78
CA SER A 247 -1.64 -10.00 -3.26
C SER A 247 -0.33 -9.50 -2.63
N LEU A 248 0.59 -9.08 -3.50
CA LEU A 248 1.91 -8.56 -3.16
C LEU A 248 1.93 -7.05 -3.44
N ARG A 249 1.99 -6.24 -2.38
CA ARG A 249 1.94 -4.79 -2.50
C ARG A 249 3.34 -4.18 -2.59
N VAL A 250 3.56 -3.41 -3.66
CA VAL A 250 4.66 -2.46 -3.80
C VAL A 250 4.15 -1.08 -3.38
N GLU A 251 4.74 -0.50 -2.33
CA GLU A 251 4.42 0.84 -1.86
C GLU A 251 5.23 1.87 -2.66
N GLY A 252 4.53 2.65 -3.48
CA GLY A 252 5.14 3.66 -4.35
C GLY A 252 5.22 5.07 -3.76
N LEU A 253 4.74 5.25 -2.52
CA LEU A 253 4.69 6.54 -1.84
C LEU A 253 6.10 7.14 -1.69
N MET A 254 6.24 8.45 -1.96
CA MET A 254 7.50 9.19 -1.92
C MET A 254 8.60 8.70 -2.89
N LYS A 255 8.24 7.90 -3.88
CA LYS A 255 9.16 7.41 -4.92
C LYS A 255 8.87 8.07 -6.27
N THR A 256 9.87 8.08 -7.14
CA THR A 256 9.69 8.57 -8.51
C THR A 256 8.98 7.53 -9.38
N THR A 257 8.30 7.97 -10.43
CA THR A 257 7.69 7.07 -11.43
C THR A 257 8.72 6.10 -12.02
N ALA A 258 9.94 6.56 -12.32
CA ALA A 258 10.99 5.70 -12.86
C ALA A 258 11.43 4.61 -11.89
N TYR A 259 11.52 4.92 -10.61
CA TYR A 259 11.79 3.94 -9.57
C TYR A 259 10.65 2.91 -9.47
N ASN A 260 9.41 3.38 -9.36
CA ASN A 260 8.23 2.52 -9.26
C ASN A 260 8.10 1.58 -10.46
N GLU A 261 8.32 2.11 -11.69
CA GLU A 261 8.31 1.31 -12.91
C GLU A 261 9.38 0.20 -12.89
N THR A 262 10.59 0.51 -12.46
CA THR A 262 11.68 -0.47 -12.35
C THR A 262 11.37 -1.55 -11.33
N VAL A 263 10.85 -1.16 -10.16
CA VAL A 263 10.44 -2.11 -9.12
C VAL A 263 9.34 -3.05 -9.63
N ILE A 264 8.28 -2.49 -10.24
CA ILE A 264 7.17 -3.30 -10.77
C ILE A 264 7.67 -4.27 -11.85
N ARG A 265 8.55 -3.86 -12.77
CA ARG A 265 9.14 -4.76 -13.79
C ARG A 265 9.95 -5.89 -13.16
N ALA A 266 10.76 -5.59 -12.15
CA ALA A 266 11.58 -6.58 -11.44
C ALA A 266 10.71 -7.61 -10.71
N TYR A 267 9.72 -7.16 -9.92
CA TYR A 267 8.79 -8.05 -9.23
C TYR A 267 7.94 -8.86 -10.20
N ARG A 268 7.46 -8.26 -11.31
CA ARG A 268 6.73 -8.98 -12.34
C ARG A 268 7.57 -10.10 -12.95
N ALA A 269 8.82 -9.81 -13.29
CA ALA A 269 9.74 -10.81 -13.83
C ALA A 269 10.00 -11.96 -12.85
N ALA A 270 10.18 -11.66 -11.56
CA ALA A 270 10.37 -12.68 -10.53
C ALA A 270 9.11 -13.56 -10.35
N ILE A 271 7.91 -12.95 -10.28
CA ILE A 271 6.64 -13.67 -10.19
C ILE A 271 6.44 -14.58 -11.40
N ASP A 272 6.69 -14.07 -12.61
CA ASP A 272 6.49 -14.82 -13.84
C ASP A 272 7.48 -15.99 -13.95
N ALA A 273 8.75 -15.77 -13.57
CA ALA A 273 9.76 -16.82 -13.56
C ALA A 273 9.42 -17.95 -12.59
N TYR A 274 9.04 -17.62 -11.35
CA TYR A 274 8.61 -18.62 -10.38
C TYR A 274 7.35 -19.37 -10.84
N ALA A 275 6.35 -18.66 -11.34
CA ALA A 275 5.11 -19.29 -11.79
C ALA A 275 5.30 -20.20 -13.02
N ALA A 276 6.30 -19.93 -13.87
CA ALA A 276 6.62 -20.77 -15.03
C ALA A 276 7.29 -22.08 -14.63
N ASP A 277 8.19 -22.06 -13.65
CA ASP A 277 8.92 -23.25 -13.16
C ASP A 277 9.25 -23.10 -11.66
N PRO A 278 8.32 -23.43 -10.75
CA PRO A 278 8.57 -23.32 -9.32
C PRO A 278 9.71 -24.20 -8.81
N ALA A 279 9.92 -25.38 -9.44
CA ALA A 279 10.94 -26.32 -8.99
C ALA A 279 12.36 -25.94 -9.45
N GLY A 280 12.47 -25.27 -10.58
CA GLY A 280 13.73 -24.78 -11.12
C GLY A 280 13.92 -23.27 -10.95
N TYR A 281 13.10 -22.62 -10.11
CA TYR A 281 13.23 -21.19 -9.90
C TYR A 281 14.57 -20.83 -9.25
N GLU A 282 15.27 -19.90 -9.87
CA GLU A 282 16.45 -19.25 -9.32
C GLU A 282 16.27 -17.74 -9.37
N PHE A 283 16.53 -17.09 -8.24
CA PHE A 283 16.54 -15.64 -8.17
C PHE A 283 17.64 -15.08 -9.06
N LYS A 284 17.34 -13.98 -9.78
CA LYS A 284 18.31 -13.30 -10.64
C LYS A 284 18.73 -11.98 -10.01
N GLU A 285 20.02 -11.86 -9.70
CA GLU A 285 20.61 -10.65 -9.11
C GLU A 285 20.33 -9.38 -9.94
N GLU A 286 20.23 -9.51 -11.26
CA GLU A 286 19.92 -8.40 -12.17
C GLU A 286 18.62 -7.64 -11.82
N TRP A 287 17.65 -8.31 -11.21
CA TRP A 287 16.39 -7.69 -10.78
C TRP A 287 16.62 -6.74 -9.59
N LEU A 288 17.41 -7.17 -8.63
CA LEU A 288 17.76 -6.37 -7.46
C LEU A 288 18.73 -5.25 -7.83
N ASP A 289 19.70 -5.51 -8.70
CA ASP A 289 20.65 -4.51 -9.18
C ASP A 289 19.96 -3.37 -9.92
N ALA A 290 18.92 -3.66 -10.71
CA ALA A 290 18.11 -2.64 -11.35
C ALA A 290 17.43 -1.72 -10.34
N ILE A 291 16.93 -2.27 -9.24
CA ILE A 291 16.32 -1.51 -8.13
C ILE A 291 17.39 -0.69 -7.42
N ARG A 292 18.52 -1.31 -7.05
CA ARG A 292 19.67 -0.65 -6.37
C ARG A 292 20.20 0.55 -7.14
N ALA A 293 20.21 0.46 -8.47
CA ALA A 293 20.70 1.53 -9.34
C ALA A 293 19.89 2.84 -9.23
N LEU A 294 18.62 2.76 -8.81
CA LEU A 294 17.72 3.89 -8.62
C LEU A 294 17.40 4.17 -7.15
N GLN A 295 17.82 3.30 -6.23
CA GLN A 295 17.60 3.46 -4.80
C GLN A 295 18.37 4.67 -4.27
N ASP A 296 17.74 5.41 -3.37
CA ASP A 296 18.42 6.47 -2.60
C ASP A 296 19.57 5.83 -1.80
N PRO A 297 20.84 6.24 -2.03
CA PRO A 297 21.98 5.62 -1.37
C PRO A 297 22.01 5.83 0.17
N SER A 298 21.19 6.74 0.69
CA SER A 298 21.03 6.95 2.14
C SER A 298 19.99 6.01 2.77
N ARG A 299 19.34 5.14 1.99
CA ARG A 299 18.27 4.24 2.43
C ARG A 299 18.60 2.80 2.09
N GLU A 300 18.62 1.96 3.10
CA GLU A 300 18.84 0.52 2.95
C GLU A 300 17.61 -0.16 2.33
N LEU A 301 17.85 -1.20 1.52
CA LEU A 301 16.86 -2.20 1.16
C LEU A 301 16.95 -3.34 2.17
N SER A 302 15.91 -3.53 2.97
CA SER A 302 15.89 -4.49 4.07
C SER A 302 14.75 -5.51 3.92
N TYR A 303 14.82 -6.58 4.68
CA TYR A 303 13.71 -7.53 4.79
C TYR A 303 12.62 -7.09 5.79
N GLY A 304 12.70 -5.88 6.35
CA GLY A 304 11.76 -5.42 7.37
C GLY A 304 11.66 -6.38 8.56
N PHE A 305 10.46 -6.86 8.85
CA PHE A 305 10.20 -7.82 9.93
C PHE A 305 10.13 -9.29 9.48
N PHE A 306 10.18 -9.59 8.18
CA PHE A 306 9.93 -10.93 7.66
C PHE A 306 10.78 -12.04 8.31
N PHE A 307 12.02 -11.75 8.66
CA PHE A 307 12.94 -12.72 9.26
C PHE A 307 13.39 -12.34 10.69
N LYS A 308 12.68 -11.41 11.34
CA LYS A 308 12.96 -11.05 12.73
C LYS A 308 12.21 -11.98 13.67
N GLU A 309 12.92 -12.46 14.72
CA GLU A 309 12.25 -13.12 15.81
C GLU A 309 11.37 -12.12 16.55
N GLN A 310 10.13 -12.51 16.81
CA GLN A 310 9.20 -11.71 17.61
C GLN A 310 9.50 -11.98 19.09
N VAL A 311 10.04 -10.99 19.78
CA VAL A 311 10.21 -11.01 21.24
C VAL A 311 9.03 -10.25 21.84
N TYR A 312 8.11 -10.98 22.46
CA TYR A 312 6.98 -10.41 23.22
C TYR A 312 7.35 -10.24 24.69
#